data_531f56ebc1a217e6c9c4b5e0e6c0539c
#
_entry.id   531f56ebc1a217e6c9c4b5e0e6c0539c
#
_cell.length_a   1.000
_cell.length_b   1.000
_cell.length_c   1.000
_cell.angle_alpha   90.00
_cell.angle_beta   90.00
_cell.angle_gamma   90.00
#
_symmetry.space_group_name_H-M   'P 1'
#
loop_
_entity.id
_entity.type
_entity.pdbx_description
1 polymer ?
#
loop_
_entity_poly.entity_id
_entity_poly.type
_entity_poly.pdbx_seq_one_letter_code
_entity_poly.pdbx_strand_id
1 'polypeptide(L)'
;MMEAKIFWKQFENGGKKKIPSIDIIFYPIIKIRGDSDVLNWSFTLTNKQFISEYETISEIGFLMPNAPHIRLKSGVEFTLFEGAKEIANGNIL
;
A
#
# COMPACT_ATOMS: atom_id res chain seq x y z
N MET A 1 -6.68 3.65 12.65
CA MET A 1 -5.84 3.47 11.45
C MET A 1 -5.04 2.19 11.59
N MET A 2 -4.80 1.54 10.46
CA MET A 2 -4.03 0.29 10.43
C MET A 2 -2.58 0.59 10.09
N GLU A 3 -1.67 -0.25 10.59
CA GLU A 3 -0.27 -0.19 10.19
C GLU A 3 0.07 -1.37 9.30
N ALA A 4 0.93 -1.14 8.35
CA ALA A 4 1.40 -2.16 7.42
C ALA A 4 2.89 -2.02 7.17
N LYS A 5 3.51 -3.14 6.86
CA LYS A 5 4.87 -3.16 6.34
C LYS A 5 4.79 -3.16 4.83
N ILE A 6 5.45 -2.19 4.20
CA ILE A 6 5.42 -2.01 2.76
C ILE A 6 6.80 -2.34 2.18
N PHE A 7 6.79 -3.15 1.13
CA PHE A 7 7.98 -3.52 0.37
C PHE A 7 7.89 -2.84 -1.00
N TRP A 8 8.63 -1.75 -1.16
CA TRP A 8 8.61 -0.95 -2.38
C TRP A 8 9.44 -1.60 -3.46
N LYS A 9 8.92 -1.65 -4.68
CA LYS A 9 9.70 -2.12 -5.83
C LYS A 9 10.79 -1.11 -6.17
N GLN A 10 11.96 -1.63 -6.54
CA GLN A 10 13.04 -0.79 -7.05
C GLN A 10 12.63 -0.22 -8.40
N PHE A 11 13.09 0.99 -8.71
CA PHE A 11 12.73 1.67 -9.94
C PHE A 11 13.12 0.86 -11.19
N GLU A 12 14.29 0.27 -11.22
CA GLU A 12 14.78 -0.55 -12.34
C GLU A 12 13.97 -1.83 -12.52
N ASN A 13 13.17 -2.24 -11.53
CA ASN A 13 12.26 -3.38 -11.60
C ASN A 13 10.81 -2.94 -11.83
N GLY A 14 10.60 -1.72 -12.28
CA GLY A 14 9.28 -1.19 -12.58
C GLY A 14 8.61 -0.43 -11.43
N GLY A 15 9.31 -0.18 -10.33
CA GLY A 15 8.77 0.56 -9.20
C GLY A 15 8.69 2.05 -9.42
N LYS A 16 8.26 2.79 -8.38
CA LYS A 16 8.22 4.25 -8.39
C LYS A 16 9.63 4.81 -8.49
N LYS A 17 9.75 5.93 -9.22
CA LYS A 17 11.01 6.67 -9.28
C LYS A 17 11.43 7.18 -7.91
N LYS A 18 10.45 7.56 -7.06
CA LYS A 18 10.70 8.07 -5.72
C LYS A 18 9.64 7.54 -4.75
N ILE A 19 10.09 6.88 -3.68
CA ILE A 19 9.22 6.45 -2.59
C ILE A 19 8.76 7.68 -1.81
N PRO A 20 7.45 7.77 -1.43
CA PRO A 20 6.96 8.92 -0.68
C PRO A 20 7.72 9.15 0.62
N SER A 21 8.03 10.41 0.90
CA SER A 21 8.73 10.81 2.12
C SER A 21 7.84 10.57 3.36
N ILE A 22 8.46 10.55 4.53
CA ILE A 22 7.77 10.43 5.82
C ILE A 22 6.71 11.53 5.95
N ASP A 23 5.53 11.13 6.46
CA ASP A 23 4.39 12.02 6.75
C ASP A 23 3.73 12.68 5.53
N ILE A 24 4.07 12.24 4.33
CA ILE A 24 3.39 12.70 3.11
C ILE A 24 2.31 11.66 2.76
N ILE A 25 1.07 12.11 2.62
CA ILE A 25 -0.04 11.23 2.25
C ILE A 25 0.06 10.88 0.76
N PHE A 26 0.03 9.59 0.47
CA PHE A 26 0.06 9.04 -0.88
C PHE A 26 -1.24 8.27 -1.12
N TYR A 27 -1.74 8.28 -2.36
CA TYR A 27 -3.04 7.69 -2.71
C TYR A 27 -2.88 6.61 -3.79
N PRO A 28 -2.33 5.43 -3.45
CA PRO A 28 -2.24 4.33 -4.41
C PRO A 28 -3.57 3.62 -4.57
N ILE A 29 -3.64 2.74 -5.57
CA ILE A 29 -4.72 1.76 -5.71
C ILE A 29 -4.27 0.48 -5.02
N ILE A 30 -5.15 -0.12 -4.24
CA ILE A 30 -4.87 -1.38 -3.54
C ILE A 30 -5.58 -2.55 -4.21
N LYS A 31 -4.89 -3.69 -4.26
CA LYS A 31 -5.45 -4.98 -4.61
C LYS A 31 -5.13 -5.97 -3.50
N ILE A 32 -6.15 -6.45 -2.79
CA ILE A 32 -5.98 -7.41 -1.71
C ILE A 32 -5.79 -8.79 -2.30
N ARG A 33 -4.76 -9.50 -1.83
CA ARG A 33 -4.47 -10.87 -2.29
C ARG A 33 -5.62 -11.81 -1.95
N GLY A 34 -6.01 -12.64 -2.91
CA GLY A 34 -7.09 -13.62 -2.73
C GLY A 34 -8.48 -13.08 -3.03
N ASP A 35 -8.61 -11.79 -3.32
CA ASP A 35 -9.87 -11.20 -3.73
C ASP A 35 -10.00 -11.30 -5.25
N SER A 36 -10.79 -12.27 -5.71
CA SER A 36 -11.02 -12.47 -7.14
C SER A 36 -11.98 -11.44 -7.74
N ASP A 37 -12.84 -10.84 -6.93
CA ASP A 37 -13.81 -9.84 -7.36
C ASP A 37 -13.26 -8.44 -7.19
N VAL A 38 -12.14 -8.19 -7.79
CA VAL A 38 -11.35 -7.01 -7.49
C VAL A 38 -11.97 -5.75 -8.04
N LEU A 39 -12.60 -5.00 -7.15
CA LEU A 39 -12.75 -3.57 -7.34
C LEU A 39 -11.46 -2.94 -6.83
N ASN A 40 -10.77 -2.24 -7.70
CA ASN A 40 -9.57 -1.49 -7.31
C ASN A 40 -10.02 -0.28 -6.49
N TRP A 41 -9.66 -0.26 -5.21
CA TRP A 41 -10.03 0.83 -4.31
C TRP A 41 -8.88 1.81 -4.14
N SER A 42 -9.21 3.08 -4.04
CA SER A 42 -8.24 4.11 -3.65
C SER A 42 -7.89 3.95 -2.18
N PHE A 43 -6.60 4.00 -1.91
CA PHE A 43 -6.03 3.79 -0.59
C PHE A 43 -5.36 5.07 -0.10
N THR A 44 -5.22 5.23 1.21
CA THR A 44 -4.36 6.24 1.79
C THR A 44 -3.17 5.55 2.43
N LEU A 45 -1.99 6.09 2.20
CA LEU A 45 -0.76 5.55 2.76
C LEU A 45 0.14 6.69 3.20
N THR A 46 0.61 6.62 4.44
CA THR A 46 1.55 7.57 4.98
C THR A 46 2.73 6.82 5.57
N ASN A 47 3.90 6.98 5.00
CA ASN A 47 5.10 6.36 5.53
C ASN A 47 5.48 7.01 6.85
N LYS A 48 5.67 6.21 7.89
CA LYS A 48 6.03 6.68 9.25
C LYS A 48 7.47 6.39 9.59
N GLN A 49 8.05 5.33 9.02
CA GLN A 49 9.41 4.91 9.32
C GLN A 49 9.98 4.12 8.16
N PHE A 50 11.19 4.43 7.73
CA PHE A 50 11.96 3.59 6.83
C PHE A 50 12.74 2.56 7.65
N ILE A 51 12.49 1.27 7.38
CA ILE A 51 13.24 0.18 7.99
C ILE A 51 14.50 -0.07 7.18
N SER A 52 14.40 0.09 5.86
CA SER A 52 15.50 -0.02 4.92
C SER A 52 15.20 0.92 3.75
N GLU A 53 16.06 0.90 2.72
CA GLU A 53 15.90 1.75 1.55
C GLU A 53 14.57 1.53 0.81
N TYR A 54 14.06 0.29 0.83
CA TYR A 54 12.85 -0.10 0.09
C TYR A 54 11.77 -0.70 1.00
N GLU A 55 11.87 -0.50 2.33
CA GLU A 55 10.87 -1.03 3.26
C GLU A 55 10.45 0.05 4.24
N THR A 56 9.13 0.19 4.40
CA THR A 56 8.57 1.17 5.34
C THR A 56 7.54 0.54 6.25
N ILE A 57 7.37 1.14 7.44
CA ILE A 57 6.18 0.97 8.26
C ILE A 57 5.28 2.15 7.96
N SER A 58 4.03 1.89 7.61
CA SER A 58 3.14 2.91 7.09
C SER A 58 1.77 2.80 7.73
N GLU A 59 1.11 3.95 7.90
CA GLU A 59 -0.29 4.01 8.24
C GLU A 59 -1.11 3.90 6.96
N ILE A 60 -2.13 3.05 6.97
CA ILE A 60 -2.91 2.76 5.77
C ILE A 60 -4.41 2.78 6.07
N GLY A 61 -5.20 3.00 5.03
CA GLY A 61 -6.65 2.91 5.09
C GLY A 61 -7.26 3.10 3.72
N PHE A 62 -8.55 2.78 3.60
CA PHE A 62 -9.28 3.10 2.38
C PHE A 62 -9.67 4.58 2.39
N LEU A 63 -9.61 5.21 1.21
CA LEU A 63 -10.03 6.60 1.04
C LEU A 63 -11.55 6.73 1.14
N MET A 64 -12.29 5.80 0.55
CA MET A 64 -13.74 5.87 0.47
C MET A 64 -14.40 5.20 1.67
N PRO A 65 -15.43 5.83 2.29
CA PRO A 65 -16.09 5.26 3.47
C PRO A 65 -16.85 3.95 3.17
N ASN A 66 -17.29 3.74 1.93
CA ASN A 66 -18.00 2.51 1.54
C ASN A 66 -17.09 1.39 1.08
N ALA A 67 -15.78 1.56 1.21
CA ALA A 67 -14.81 0.53 0.86
C ALA A 67 -14.87 -0.64 1.86
N PRO A 68 -14.34 -1.83 1.49
CA PRO A 68 -14.42 -3.01 2.34
C PRO A 68 -13.41 -2.98 3.50
N HIS A 69 -13.59 -2.06 4.43
CA HIS A 69 -12.69 -1.85 5.58
C HIS A 69 -12.48 -3.13 6.40
N ILE A 70 -13.48 -3.99 6.45
CA ILE A 70 -13.42 -5.25 7.19
C ILE A 70 -12.36 -6.21 6.63
N ARG A 71 -11.93 -6.01 5.39
CA ARG A 71 -10.86 -6.81 4.76
C ARG A 71 -9.48 -6.46 5.29
N LEU A 72 -9.32 -5.30 5.93
CA LEU A 72 -8.03 -4.85 6.46
C LEU A 72 -7.81 -5.47 7.84
N LYS A 73 -7.22 -6.64 7.86
CA LYS A 73 -6.92 -7.40 9.08
C LYS A 73 -5.44 -7.73 9.13
N SER A 74 -4.93 -7.92 10.35
CA SER A 74 -3.57 -8.37 10.58
C SER A 74 -3.24 -9.61 9.74
N GLY A 75 -2.10 -9.59 9.07
CA GLY A 75 -1.63 -10.68 8.22
C GLY A 75 -2.13 -10.64 6.78
N VAL A 76 -3.08 -9.78 6.44
CA VAL A 76 -3.56 -9.67 5.07
C VAL A 76 -2.46 -9.08 4.18
N GLU A 77 -2.23 -9.69 3.03
CA GLU A 77 -1.27 -9.23 2.04
C GLU A 77 -1.99 -8.48 0.92
N PHE A 78 -1.31 -7.49 0.38
CA PHE A 78 -1.87 -6.67 -0.70
C PHE A 78 -0.78 -6.16 -1.64
N THR A 79 -1.22 -5.70 -2.81
CA THR A 79 -0.35 -5.06 -3.80
C THR A 79 -0.82 -3.64 -4.03
N LEU A 80 0.11 -2.71 -4.18
CA LEU A 80 -0.18 -1.31 -4.46
C LEU A 80 0.18 -0.97 -5.90
N PHE A 81 -0.69 -0.17 -6.52
CA PHE A 81 -0.54 0.26 -7.91
C PHE A 81 -0.59 1.78 -8.01
N GLU A 82 0.13 2.31 -8.97
CA GLU A 82 0.02 3.69 -9.41
C GLU A 82 -0.39 3.63 -10.90
N GLY A 83 -1.67 3.89 -11.17
CA GLY A 83 -2.24 3.56 -12.47
C GLY A 83 -2.21 2.04 -12.68
N ALA A 84 -1.71 1.59 -13.81
CA ALA A 84 -1.55 0.16 -14.10
C ALA A 84 -0.23 -0.43 -13.61
N LYS A 85 0.62 0.40 -13.00
CA LYS A 85 1.97 0.02 -12.60
C LYS A 85 1.98 -0.49 -11.16
N GLU A 86 2.43 -1.72 -10.97
CA GLU A 86 2.64 -2.27 -9.63
C GLU A 86 3.87 -1.62 -9.00
N ILE A 87 3.72 -1.00 -7.84
CA ILE A 87 4.78 -0.23 -7.20
C ILE A 87 5.26 -0.80 -5.87
N ALA A 88 4.44 -1.61 -5.22
CA ALA A 88 4.80 -2.15 -3.90
C ALA A 88 3.91 -3.33 -3.54
N ASN A 89 4.38 -4.11 -2.55
CA ASN A 89 3.59 -5.11 -1.85
C ASN A 89 3.58 -4.74 -0.37
N GLY A 90 2.57 -5.20 0.35
CA GLY A 90 2.51 -4.97 1.76
C GLY A 90 1.78 -6.06 2.51
N ASN A 91 1.93 -6.03 3.82
CA ASN A 91 1.15 -6.88 4.71
C ASN A 91 0.76 -6.08 5.95
N ILE A 92 -0.45 -6.30 6.41
CA ILE A 92 -0.99 -5.62 7.58
C ILE A 92 -0.41 -6.24 8.84
N LEU A 93 0.07 -5.39 9.71
CA LEU A 93 0.68 -5.80 10.97
C LEU A 93 -0.34 -6.15 12.05
#